data_e616c9b20dc95e307becac59f805811a
#
_entry.id   e616c9b20dc95e307becac59f805811a
#
_cell.length_a   1.000
_cell.length_b   1.000
_cell.length_c   1.000
_cell.angle_alpha   90.00
_cell.angle_beta   90.00
_cell.angle_gamma   90.00
#
_symmetry.space_group_name_H-M   'P 1'
#
loop_
_entity.id
_entity.type
_entity.pdbx_description
1 polymer ?
#
loop_
_entity_poly.entity_id
_entity_poly.type
_entity_poly.pdbx_seq_one_letter_code
_entity_poly.pdbx_strand_id
1 'polypeptide(L)' 'MIRHIPNKYTQQMLIDEVNENHRYKYNFFYLPVDSYNPCNVGYAFINFIDTKFIPKFYLEFNGKRWS' A
#
# COMPACT_ATOMS: atom_id res chain seq x y z
N MET A 1 -7.48 -2.93 1.30
CA MET A 1 -6.96 -1.67 1.85
C MET A 1 -5.75 -1.94 2.75
N ILE A 2 -4.69 -1.21 2.55
CA ILE A 2 -3.49 -1.29 3.39
C ILE A 2 -3.66 -0.32 4.55
N ARG A 3 -3.39 -0.76 5.78
CA ARG A 3 -3.59 0.04 7.00
C ARG A 3 -2.30 0.22 7.78
N HIS A 4 -2.33 1.14 8.75
CA HIS A 4 -1.22 1.41 9.67
C HIS A 4 0.06 1.82 8.96
N ILE A 5 -0.07 2.60 7.88
CA ILE A 5 1.07 3.11 7.12
C ILE A 5 1.70 4.29 7.89
N PRO A 6 3.02 4.26 8.14
CA PRO A 6 3.69 5.38 8.80
C PRO A 6 3.54 6.68 8.01
N ASN A 7 3.43 7.81 8.73
CA ASN A 7 3.24 9.11 8.10
C ASN A 7 4.38 9.49 7.15
N LYS A 8 5.57 8.97 7.37
CA LYS A 8 6.73 9.27 6.55
C LYS A 8 6.68 8.68 5.15
N TYR A 9 5.78 7.72 4.90
CA TYR A 9 5.70 7.07 3.60
C TYR A 9 4.99 7.97 2.59
N THR A 10 5.66 8.20 1.45
CA THR A 10 5.04 8.81 0.29
C THR A 10 4.40 7.73 -0.58
N GLN A 11 3.59 8.15 -1.56
CA GLN A 11 3.00 7.21 -2.49
C GLN A 11 4.07 6.42 -3.24
N GLN A 12 5.15 7.09 -3.67
CA GLN A 12 6.24 6.43 -4.38
C GLN A 12 6.95 5.41 -3.51
N MET A 13 7.20 5.75 -2.24
CA MET A 13 7.84 4.82 -1.32
C MET A 13 6.99 3.57 -1.10
N LEU A 14 5.68 3.75 -0.96
CA LEU A 14 4.77 2.62 -0.75
C LEU A 14 4.65 1.77 -2.02
N ILE A 15 4.59 2.40 -3.18
CA ILE A 15 4.57 1.70 -4.46
C ILE A 15 5.83 0.85 -4.62
N ASP A 16 7.00 1.40 -4.29
CA ASP A 16 8.26 0.66 -4.36
C ASP A 16 8.23 -0.57 -3.44
N GLU A 17 7.68 -0.41 -2.23
CA GLU A 17 7.55 -1.49 -1.27
C GLU A 17 6.63 -2.61 -1.81
N VAL A 18 5.49 -2.23 -2.39
CA VAL A 18 4.55 -3.17 -2.98
C VAL A 18 5.16 -3.88 -4.19
N ASN A 19 5.86 -3.11 -5.04
CA ASN A 19 6.45 -3.66 -6.27
C ASN A 19 7.59 -4.65 -6.00
N GLU A 20 8.14 -4.64 -4.81
CA GLU A 20 9.19 -5.58 -4.44
C GLU A 20 8.76 -7.04 -4.64
N ASN A 21 7.51 -7.34 -4.33
CA ASN A 21 6.97 -8.71 -4.43
C ASN A 21 5.69 -8.83 -5.25
N HIS A 22 5.05 -7.71 -5.57
CA HIS A 22 3.71 -7.71 -6.18
C HIS A 22 3.63 -6.89 -7.46
N ARG A 23 4.75 -6.64 -8.10
CA ARG A 23 4.80 -5.88 -9.34
C ARG A 23 3.94 -6.55 -10.41
N TYR A 24 3.17 -5.73 -11.14
CA TYR A 24 2.26 -6.17 -12.21
C TYR A 24 1.08 -7.00 -11.76
N LYS A 25 0.83 -7.10 -10.44
CA LYS A 25 -0.30 -7.88 -9.91
C LYS A 25 -1.51 -7.01 -9.58
N TYR A 26 -1.38 -5.69 -9.68
CA TYR A 26 -2.46 -4.75 -9.40
C TYR A 26 -2.60 -3.76 -10.55
N ASN A 27 -3.81 -3.20 -10.71
CA ASN A 27 -4.11 -2.22 -11.76
C ASN A 27 -4.53 -0.86 -11.22
N PHE A 28 -4.64 -0.71 -9.90
CA PHE A 28 -5.02 0.55 -9.28
C PHE A 28 -4.33 0.65 -7.92
N PHE A 29 -3.84 1.84 -7.63
CA PHE A 29 -3.21 2.13 -6.34
C PHE A 29 -3.45 3.60 -6.00
N TYR A 30 -3.88 3.88 -4.75
CA TYR A 30 -4.12 5.24 -4.31
C TYR A 30 -3.77 5.38 -2.83
N LEU A 31 -2.89 6.33 -2.52
CA LEU A 31 -2.52 6.70 -1.16
C LEU A 31 -3.06 8.10 -0.87
N PRO A 32 -4.20 8.23 -0.14
CA PRO A 32 -4.72 9.55 0.22
C PRO A 32 -3.73 10.34 1.07
N VAL A 33 -3.69 11.66 0.87
CA VAL A 33 -2.91 12.58 1.69
C VAL A 33 -3.81 13.69 2.21
N ASP A 34 -3.46 14.24 3.37
CA ASP A 34 -4.18 15.38 3.94
C ASP A 34 -3.80 16.66 3.17
N SER A 35 -4.80 17.47 2.82
CA SER A 35 -4.55 18.71 2.09
C SER A 35 -3.81 19.77 2.93
N TYR A 36 -3.92 19.70 4.24
CA TYR A 36 -3.24 20.63 5.15
C TYR A 36 -1.88 20.10 5.63
N ASN A 37 -1.71 18.80 5.61
CA ASN A 37 -0.51 18.14 6.07
C ASN A 37 -0.17 17.07 5.02
N PRO A 38 0.89 17.24 4.22
CA PRO A 38 1.16 16.35 3.08
C PRO A 38 1.64 14.95 3.47
N CYS A 39 1.29 14.50 4.66
CA CYS A 39 1.52 13.13 5.08
C CYS A 39 0.34 12.26 4.67
N ASN A 40 0.57 10.96 4.49
CA ASN A 40 -0.52 10.03 4.21
C ASN A 40 -1.46 9.95 5.42
N VAL A 41 -2.69 9.47 5.17
CA VAL A 41 -3.71 9.37 6.23
C VAL A 41 -3.67 8.03 6.96
N GLY A 42 -2.64 7.21 6.72
CA GLY A 42 -2.45 5.94 7.42
C GLY A 42 -3.01 4.73 6.71
N TYR A 43 -3.64 4.90 5.56
CA TYR A 43 -4.18 3.78 4.77
C TYR A 43 -4.09 4.07 3.28
N ALA A 44 -4.11 3.01 2.48
CA ALA A 44 -4.07 3.09 1.03
C ALA A 44 -5.02 2.08 0.40
N PHE A 45 -5.46 2.37 -0.82
CA PHE A 45 -6.32 1.47 -1.59
C PHE A 45 -5.51 0.83 -2.72
N ILE A 46 -5.74 -0.46 -2.93
CA ILE A 46 -5.11 -1.20 -4.01
C ILE A 46 -6.13 -2.18 -4.58
N ASN A 47 -6.15 -2.32 -5.91
CA ASN A 47 -7.01 -3.28 -6.59
C ASN A 47 -6.15 -4.24 -7.41
N PHE A 48 -6.28 -5.53 -7.13
CA PHE A 48 -5.49 -6.54 -7.84
C PHE A 48 -6.22 -6.98 -9.11
N ILE A 49 -5.43 -7.37 -10.11
CA ILE A 49 -5.98 -7.84 -11.38
C ILE A 49 -6.63 -9.22 -11.26
N ASP A 50 -6.31 -9.96 -10.21
CA ASP A 50 -6.91 -11.27 -9.94
C ASP A 50 -7.02 -11.45 -8.42
N THR A 51 -8.15 -11.99 -7.98
CA THR A 51 -8.41 -12.19 -6.54
C THR A 51 -7.45 -13.19 -5.90
N LYS A 52 -6.83 -14.06 -6.68
CA LYS A 52 -5.87 -15.03 -6.15
C LYS A 52 -4.62 -14.39 -5.53
N PHE A 53 -4.33 -13.13 -5.88
CA PHE A 53 -3.19 -12.40 -5.33
C PHE A 53 -3.48 -11.80 -3.96
N ILE A 54 -4.75 -11.67 -3.59
CA ILE A 54 -5.15 -10.96 -2.36
C ILE A 54 -4.71 -11.67 -1.08
N PRO A 55 -4.93 -12.99 -0.91
CA PRO A 55 -4.55 -13.65 0.34
C PRO A 55 -3.07 -13.54 0.66
N LYS A 56 -2.22 -13.71 -0.34
CA LYS A 56 -0.77 -13.63 -0.14
C LYS A 56 -0.35 -12.21 0.23
N PHE A 57 -0.91 -11.21 -0.44
CA PHE A 57 -0.65 -9.82 -0.13
C PHE A 57 -1.13 -9.47 1.28
N TYR A 58 -2.31 -9.93 1.65
CA TYR A 58 -2.86 -9.68 2.98
C TYR A 58 -1.96 -10.25 4.07
N LEU A 59 -1.48 -11.48 3.90
CA LEU A 59 -0.60 -12.11 4.88
C LEU A 59 0.72 -11.37 5.01
N GLU A 60 1.24 -10.83 3.91
CA GLU A 60 2.50 -10.10 3.92
C GLU A 60 2.37 -8.74 4.60
N PHE A 61 1.28 -8.01 4.33
CA PHE A 61 1.12 -6.64 4.79
C PHE A 61 0.32 -6.50 6.08
N ASN A 62 -0.40 -7.53 6.49
CA ASN A 62 -1.11 -7.53 7.78
C ASN A 62 -0.09 -7.73 8.90
N GLY A 63 0.05 -6.74 9.77
CA GLY A 63 1.04 -6.79 10.84
C GLY A 63 2.46 -6.56 10.38
N LYS A 64 2.67 -6.06 9.16
CA LYS A 64 3.98 -5.74 8.64
C LYS A 64 4.67 -4.68 9.52
N ARG A 65 5.95 -4.91 9.79
CA ARG A 65 6.78 -3.88 10.44
C ARG A 65 7.31 -2.93 9.39
N TRP A 66 6.90 -1.70 9.51
CA TRP A 66 7.36 -0.64 8.61
C TRP A 66 8.70 -0.10 9.09
N SER A 67 9.60 0.13 8.18
CA SER A 67 10.91 0.71 8.48
C SER A 67 10.88 2.23 8.54
#